data_898710ad5116e9b6aeb53b6f479e7c57
#
_entry.id   898710ad5116e9b6aeb53b6f479e7c57
#
_cell.length_a   1.000
_cell.length_b   1.000
_cell.length_c   1.000
_cell.angle_alpha   90.00
_cell.angle_beta   90.00
_cell.angle_gamma   90.00
#
_symmetry.space_group_name_H-M   'P 1'
#
loop_
_entity.id
_entity.type
_entity.pdbx_description
1 polymer ?
#
loop_
_entity_poly.entity_id
_entity_poly.type
_entity_poly.pdbx_seq_one_letter_code
_entity_poly.pdbx_strand_id
1 'polypeptide(L)'
;MSRTFTDVIYLCYSTNVKRKCKGFQWHTVRNTGEIPIQHLAKMQMGVYIMELTEKKEFDLLSLGEIMLRLSPPDNERITRGDSFSKQAGGAELNAITGAAMLGLRCGIISKLPANDLGVYIKNRVRLCGVSDDYLVYDDDKDARLGVYYYENGAYPRKPRIVYDRKNTSINKLTVDDYDDKIYSDTRCFHTSG
;
A
#
# COMPACT_ATOMS: atom_id res chain seq x y z
N MET A 1 -1.75 -29.24 9.92
CA MET A 1 -0.99 -28.92 8.71
C MET A 1 -0.69 -27.42 8.77
N SER A 2 0.49 -27.05 9.24
CA SER A 2 0.90 -25.66 9.43
C SER A 2 1.40 -25.14 8.07
N ARG A 3 0.71 -24.15 7.50
CA ARG A 3 1.23 -23.37 6.38
C ARG A 3 2.20 -22.34 6.96
N THR A 4 3.44 -22.48 6.63
CA THR A 4 4.53 -21.61 7.04
C THR A 4 4.46 -20.27 6.29
N PHE A 5 4.87 -19.23 6.97
CA PHE A 5 4.88 -17.79 6.66
C PHE A 5 5.59 -17.38 5.33
N THR A 6 6.01 -18.33 4.52
CA THR A 6 6.81 -18.13 3.31
C THR A 6 6.01 -17.76 2.05
N ASP A 7 4.69 -17.87 2.09
CA ASP A 7 3.85 -17.72 0.88
C ASP A 7 3.33 -16.29 0.63
N VAL A 8 3.64 -15.32 1.51
CA VAL A 8 3.13 -13.94 1.40
C VAL A 8 4.06 -13.00 0.63
N ILE A 9 5.30 -13.41 0.36
CA ILE A 9 6.32 -12.52 -0.25
C ILE A 9 6.32 -12.52 -1.79
N TYR A 10 5.49 -13.33 -2.45
CA TYR A 10 5.53 -13.52 -3.91
C TYR A 10 4.56 -12.65 -4.73
N LEU A 11 3.96 -11.61 -4.17
CA LEU A 11 2.95 -10.79 -4.86
C LEU A 11 3.38 -9.37 -5.23
N CYS A 12 4.65 -9.11 -5.40
CA CYS A 12 5.13 -7.84 -5.95
C CYS A 12 5.82 -8.04 -7.29
N TYR A 13 5.06 -8.37 -8.34
CA TYR A 13 5.54 -8.20 -9.70
C TYR A 13 4.37 -7.97 -10.68
N SER A 14 4.19 -6.74 -11.09
CA SER A 14 3.54 -6.40 -12.35
C SER A 14 4.33 -5.28 -13.02
N THR A 15 4.95 -5.65 -14.11
CA THR A 15 5.24 -4.96 -15.38
C THR A 15 5.39 -3.43 -15.38
N ASN A 16 6.60 -2.99 -15.80
CA ASN A 16 6.97 -1.68 -16.34
C ASN A 16 7.82 -0.73 -15.48
N VAL A 17 8.73 -1.22 -14.67
CA VAL A 17 9.88 -0.39 -14.28
C VAL A 17 11.16 -0.96 -14.90
N LYS A 18 11.29 -0.81 -16.21
CA LYS A 18 12.56 -0.88 -16.91
C LYS A 18 13.11 0.54 -17.03
N ARG A 19 13.84 1.03 -16.03
CA ARG A 19 14.95 1.99 -16.22
C ARG A 19 15.56 2.40 -14.87
N LYS A 20 16.88 2.15 -14.75
CA LYS A 20 17.80 2.64 -13.71
C LYS A 20 17.86 1.92 -12.35
N CYS A 21 18.11 0.63 -12.34
CA CYS A 21 18.95 0.05 -11.29
C CYS A 21 20.18 -0.55 -11.95
N LYS A 22 21.27 0.20 -12.05
CA LYS A 22 22.59 -0.32 -12.40
C LYS A 22 23.09 -1.12 -11.21
N GLY A 23 23.09 -2.45 -11.31
CA GLY A 23 23.76 -3.34 -10.37
C GLY A 23 22.97 -4.58 -9.93
N PHE A 24 21.72 -4.76 -10.33
CA PHE A 24 20.96 -5.94 -9.96
C PHE A 24 20.87 -6.91 -11.14
N GLN A 25 21.60 -8.03 -11.06
CA GLN A 25 21.59 -9.07 -12.09
C GLN A 25 20.58 -10.14 -11.70
N TRP A 26 19.48 -10.23 -12.44
CA TRP A 26 18.45 -11.24 -12.24
C TRP A 26 18.89 -12.58 -12.83
N HIS A 27 19.05 -13.59 -12.00
CA HIS A 27 19.20 -14.95 -12.47
C HIS A 27 17.84 -15.64 -12.49
N THR A 28 17.33 -15.87 -13.70
CA THR A 28 16.18 -16.76 -13.90
C THR A 28 16.70 -18.20 -13.75
N VAL A 29 16.42 -18.84 -12.64
CA VAL A 29 16.70 -20.28 -12.48
C VAL A 29 15.63 -21.04 -13.24
N ARG A 30 15.96 -21.53 -14.44
CA ARG A 30 15.19 -22.56 -15.11
C ARG A 30 15.47 -23.89 -14.41
N ASN A 31 14.42 -24.53 -13.98
CA ASN A 31 14.42 -25.80 -13.29
C ASN A 31 14.88 -26.90 -14.25
N THR A 32 16.16 -27.30 -14.17
CA THR A 32 16.68 -28.53 -14.78
C THR A 32 17.72 -29.12 -13.84
N GLY A 33 17.30 -30.17 -13.12
CA GLY A 33 18.23 -31.04 -12.38
C GLY A 33 18.31 -30.77 -10.88
N GLU A 34 18.16 -31.84 -10.13
CA GLU A 34 18.14 -31.93 -8.68
C GLU A 34 19.39 -31.30 -8.03
N ILE A 35 19.22 -30.13 -7.44
CA ILE A 35 20.20 -29.57 -6.51
C ILE A 35 19.76 -29.99 -5.11
N PRO A 36 20.62 -30.57 -4.28
CA PRO A 36 20.27 -30.98 -2.93
C PRO A 36 19.75 -29.80 -2.11
N ILE A 37 18.52 -29.88 -1.65
CA ILE A 37 17.78 -28.85 -0.92
C ILE A 37 18.58 -28.26 0.26
N GLN A 38 19.52 -29.01 0.83
CA GLN A 38 20.37 -28.57 1.94
C GLN A 38 21.42 -27.51 1.54
N HIS A 39 21.83 -27.43 0.25
CA HIS A 39 22.79 -26.42 -0.21
C HIS A 39 22.10 -25.11 -0.59
N LEU A 40 20.91 -25.19 -1.16
CA LEU A 40 20.08 -24.03 -1.47
C LEU A 40 19.59 -23.31 -0.20
N ALA A 41 19.23 -24.06 0.83
CA ALA A 41 18.78 -23.51 2.10
C ALA A 41 19.91 -22.74 2.83
N LYS A 42 21.17 -23.19 2.74
CA LYS A 42 22.30 -22.50 3.36
C LYS A 42 22.71 -21.21 2.63
N MET A 43 22.66 -21.18 1.30
CA MET A 43 22.97 -19.96 0.53
C MET A 43 21.86 -18.91 0.62
N GLN A 44 20.61 -19.33 0.51
CA GLN A 44 19.46 -18.42 0.64
C GLN A 44 19.29 -17.89 2.08
N MET A 45 19.49 -18.72 3.10
CA MET A 45 19.43 -18.28 4.48
C MET A 45 20.55 -17.31 4.85
N GLY A 46 21.76 -17.46 4.28
CA GLY A 46 22.86 -16.55 4.53
C GLY A 46 22.64 -15.16 3.95
N VAL A 47 22.12 -15.06 2.74
CA VAL A 47 21.76 -13.78 2.09
C VAL A 47 20.55 -13.15 2.76
N TYR A 48 19.53 -13.94 3.12
CA TYR A 48 18.33 -13.44 3.80
C TYR A 48 18.64 -12.92 5.21
N ILE A 49 19.54 -13.58 5.95
CA ILE A 49 19.93 -13.12 7.31
C ILE A 49 20.77 -11.85 7.23
N MET A 50 21.60 -11.67 6.19
CA MET A 50 22.35 -10.43 6.03
C MET A 50 21.44 -9.23 5.69
N GLU A 51 20.45 -9.40 4.82
CA GLU A 51 19.48 -8.34 4.53
C GLU A 51 18.56 -8.02 5.73
N LEU A 52 18.24 -9.01 6.55
CA LEU A 52 17.44 -8.84 7.79
C LEU A 52 18.21 -8.15 8.93
N THR A 53 19.54 -8.14 8.88
CA THR A 53 20.35 -7.51 9.94
C THR A 53 20.59 -6.02 9.72
N GLU A 54 20.42 -5.51 8.50
CA GLU A 54 20.48 -4.07 8.25
C GLU A 54 19.23 -3.39 8.84
N LYS A 55 19.46 -2.46 9.78
CA LYS A 55 18.38 -1.69 10.39
C LYS A 55 17.92 -0.62 9.40
N LYS A 56 16.86 -0.90 8.68
CA LYS A 56 16.17 0.09 7.84
C LYS A 56 15.13 0.86 8.67
N GLU A 57 14.77 2.05 8.23
CA GLU A 57 13.73 2.84 8.88
C GLU A 57 12.37 2.15 8.76
N PHE A 58 12.04 1.67 7.55
CA PHE A 58 10.82 0.93 7.28
C PHE A 58 11.08 -0.51 6.84
N ASP A 59 10.24 -1.40 7.30
CA ASP A 59 10.16 -2.78 6.80
C ASP A 59 9.34 -2.83 5.52
N LEU A 60 8.28 -1.98 5.44
CA LEU A 60 7.44 -1.83 4.25
C LEU A 60 7.03 -0.37 4.07
N LEU A 61 7.30 0.18 2.90
CA LEU A 61 6.83 1.48 2.46
C LEU A 61 5.90 1.30 1.27
N SER A 62 4.77 1.98 1.26
CA SER A 62 3.82 1.88 0.16
C SER A 62 3.53 3.24 -0.46
N LEU A 63 3.34 3.25 -1.79
CA LEU A 63 2.91 4.44 -2.52
C LEU A 63 1.56 4.17 -3.16
N GLY A 64 0.56 5.01 -2.85
CA GLY A 64 -0.75 4.85 -3.43
C GLY A 64 -1.78 5.90 -3.03
N GLU A 65 -2.93 5.87 -3.68
CA GLU A 65 -4.02 6.77 -3.39
C GLU A 65 -4.79 6.33 -2.14
N ILE A 66 -4.90 7.24 -1.19
CA ILE A 66 -5.79 7.06 -0.05
C ILE A 66 -7.10 7.80 -0.36
N MET A 67 -8.20 7.07 -0.32
CA MET A 67 -9.52 7.60 -0.63
C MET A 67 -10.43 7.62 0.59
N LEU A 68 -11.42 8.50 0.56
CA LEU A 68 -12.54 8.44 1.48
C LEU A 68 -13.58 7.42 0.99
N ARG A 69 -13.83 6.40 1.79
CA ARG A 69 -14.93 5.46 1.59
C ARG A 69 -16.16 5.97 2.30
N LEU A 70 -17.27 6.05 1.58
CA LEU A 70 -18.60 6.36 2.11
C LEU A 70 -19.51 5.15 1.91
N SER A 71 -20.06 4.62 2.99
CA SER A 71 -20.94 3.44 2.94
C SER A 71 -22.26 3.75 3.66
N PRO A 72 -23.42 3.47 3.04
CA PRO A 72 -24.67 3.50 3.76
C PRO A 72 -24.65 2.50 4.93
N PRO A 73 -25.34 2.79 6.04
CA PRO A 73 -25.47 1.86 7.15
C PRO A 73 -26.33 0.65 6.75
N ASP A 74 -26.29 -0.41 7.54
CA ASP A 74 -27.21 -1.54 7.57
C ASP A 74 -27.53 -2.18 6.20
N ASN A 75 -26.56 -2.21 5.30
CA ASN A 75 -26.73 -2.73 3.93
C ASN A 75 -27.78 -1.96 3.08
N GLU A 76 -28.08 -0.72 3.42
CA GLU A 76 -28.91 0.13 2.59
C GLU A 76 -28.31 0.35 1.21
N ARG A 77 -29.17 0.74 0.27
CA ARG A 77 -28.73 1.16 -1.06
C ARG A 77 -28.29 2.62 -1.04
N ILE A 78 -27.26 2.94 -1.79
CA ILE A 78 -26.81 4.33 -2.02
C ILE A 78 -28.00 5.23 -2.46
N THR A 79 -28.94 4.66 -3.22
CA THR A 79 -30.09 5.40 -3.77
C THR A 79 -31.23 5.65 -2.77
N ARG A 80 -31.12 5.17 -1.52
CA ARG A 80 -32.18 5.25 -0.53
C ARG A 80 -31.73 5.81 0.82
N GLY A 81 -30.46 5.61 1.16
CA GLY A 81 -29.93 6.03 2.45
C GLY A 81 -29.66 7.54 2.49
N ASP A 82 -30.01 8.17 3.60
CA ASP A 82 -29.79 9.60 3.85
C ASP A 82 -28.50 9.87 4.63
N SER A 83 -27.78 8.81 5.05
CA SER A 83 -26.55 8.91 5.83
C SER A 83 -25.46 7.98 5.32
N PHE A 84 -24.19 8.35 5.61
CA PHE A 84 -23.05 7.55 5.25
C PHE A 84 -22.07 7.48 6.42
N SER A 85 -21.55 6.30 6.68
CA SER A 85 -20.35 6.10 7.49
C SER A 85 -19.11 6.40 6.63
N LYS A 86 -18.11 7.08 7.21
CA LYS A 86 -16.87 7.40 6.51
C LYS A 86 -15.69 6.57 7.04
N GLN A 87 -14.86 6.10 6.13
CA GLN A 87 -13.63 5.35 6.42
C GLN A 87 -12.53 5.76 5.44
N ALA A 88 -11.27 5.61 5.85
CA ALA A 88 -10.17 5.65 4.90
C ALA A 88 -10.10 4.32 4.14
N GLY A 89 -9.80 4.36 2.85
CA GLY A 89 -9.64 3.19 2.00
C GLY A 89 -8.55 3.40 0.95
N GLY A 90 -8.17 2.33 0.30
CA GLY A 90 -7.12 2.27 -0.71
C GLY A 90 -6.45 0.90 -0.63
N ALA A 91 -6.06 0.34 -1.75
CA ALA A 91 -5.45 -0.99 -1.78
C ALA A 91 -4.14 -0.99 -1.00
N GLU A 92 -3.30 0.00 -1.25
CA GLU A 92 -2.02 0.20 -0.59
C GLU A 92 -2.18 0.46 0.90
N LEU A 93 -3.12 1.32 1.30
CA LEU A 93 -3.41 1.59 2.70
C LEU A 93 -3.86 0.32 3.43
N ASN A 94 -4.71 -0.50 2.81
CA ASN A 94 -5.17 -1.75 3.42
C ASN A 94 -4.03 -2.75 3.60
N ALA A 95 -3.17 -2.90 2.58
CA ALA A 95 -2.02 -3.79 2.63
C ALA A 95 -1.04 -3.38 3.74
N ILE A 96 -0.71 -2.08 3.81
CA ILE A 96 0.28 -1.57 4.76
C ILE A 96 -0.27 -1.53 6.20
N THR A 97 -1.55 -1.28 6.36
CA THR A 97 -2.24 -1.39 7.65
C THR A 97 -2.17 -2.83 8.19
N GLY A 98 -2.44 -3.82 7.33
CA GLY A 98 -2.30 -5.22 7.70
C GLY A 98 -0.87 -5.58 8.14
N ALA A 99 0.13 -5.08 7.44
CA ALA A 99 1.53 -5.28 7.78
C ALA A 99 1.90 -4.60 9.12
N ALA A 100 1.44 -3.37 9.35
CA ALA A 100 1.65 -2.66 10.61
C ALA A 100 1.01 -3.38 11.81
N MET A 101 -0.20 -3.92 11.63
CA MET A 101 -0.88 -4.73 12.66
C MET A 101 -0.13 -6.03 12.99
N LEU A 102 0.69 -6.55 12.07
CA LEU A 102 1.59 -7.68 12.30
C LEU A 102 2.93 -7.27 12.93
N GLY A 103 3.11 -6.00 13.28
CA GLY A 103 4.29 -5.49 13.98
C GLY A 103 5.41 -4.99 13.07
N LEU A 104 5.18 -4.86 11.77
CA LEU A 104 6.16 -4.27 10.86
C LEU A 104 6.14 -2.73 10.97
N ARG A 105 7.32 -2.11 10.81
CA ARG A 105 7.42 -0.65 10.70
C ARG A 105 7.03 -0.24 9.29
N CYS A 106 5.91 0.44 9.19
CA CYS A 106 5.28 0.74 7.92
C CYS A 106 5.11 2.25 7.73
N GLY A 107 5.27 2.72 6.49
CA GLY A 107 5.00 4.09 6.09
C GLY A 107 4.23 4.14 4.77
N ILE A 108 3.53 5.24 4.52
CA ILE A 108 2.78 5.43 3.28
C ILE A 108 3.13 6.78 2.64
N ILE A 109 3.41 6.72 1.34
CA ILE A 109 3.59 7.89 0.49
C ILE A 109 2.26 8.16 -0.21
N SER A 110 1.73 9.35 -0.01
CA SER A 110 0.51 9.80 -0.70
C SER A 110 0.44 11.32 -0.70
N LYS A 111 -0.37 11.90 -1.59
CA LYS A 111 -0.64 13.33 -1.61
C LYS A 111 -2.10 13.60 -1.30
N LEU A 112 -2.34 14.38 -0.26
CA LEU A 112 -3.66 14.66 0.30
C LEU A 112 -3.99 16.15 0.16
N PRO A 113 -5.27 16.54 0.06
CA PRO A 113 -5.63 17.95 0.12
C PRO A 113 -5.34 18.52 1.52
N ALA A 114 -4.87 19.77 1.57
CA ALA A 114 -4.60 20.50 2.80
C ALA A 114 -5.89 21.05 3.45
N ASN A 115 -6.84 20.16 3.76
CA ASN A 115 -8.13 20.46 4.37
C ASN A 115 -8.56 19.40 5.40
N ASP A 116 -9.75 19.55 5.98
CA ASP A 116 -10.27 18.65 7.01
C ASP A 116 -10.35 17.18 6.57
N LEU A 117 -10.54 16.91 5.28
CA LEU A 117 -10.54 15.53 4.77
C LEU A 117 -9.12 14.94 4.77
N GLY A 118 -8.11 15.74 4.39
CA GLY A 118 -6.71 15.32 4.49
C GLY A 118 -6.29 15.07 5.95
N VAL A 119 -6.72 15.94 6.87
CA VAL A 119 -6.50 15.74 8.33
C VAL A 119 -7.19 14.46 8.81
N TYR A 120 -8.41 14.20 8.37
CA TYR A 120 -9.11 12.95 8.71
C TYR A 120 -8.33 11.72 8.25
N ILE A 121 -7.85 11.70 7.00
CA ILE A 121 -7.04 10.60 6.46
C ILE A 121 -5.74 10.43 7.26
N LYS A 122 -5.00 11.50 7.50
CA LYS A 122 -3.79 11.47 8.33
C LYS A 122 -4.04 10.80 9.68
N ASN A 123 -5.11 11.20 10.38
CA ASN A 123 -5.46 10.63 11.67
C ASN A 123 -5.81 9.13 11.58
N ARG A 124 -6.43 8.71 10.47
CA ARG A 124 -6.73 7.28 10.23
C ARG A 124 -5.46 6.47 9.97
N VAL A 125 -4.51 7.01 9.20
CA VAL A 125 -3.20 6.40 8.96
C VAL A 125 -2.47 6.17 10.28
N ARG A 126 -2.37 7.20 11.11
CA ARG A 126 -1.74 7.13 12.45
C ARG A 126 -2.43 6.12 13.37
N LEU A 127 -3.75 6.10 13.37
CA LEU A 127 -4.53 5.16 14.20
C LEU A 127 -4.24 3.69 13.84
N CYS A 128 -3.86 3.42 12.59
CA CYS A 128 -3.47 2.10 12.13
C CYS A 128 -2.00 1.75 12.42
N GLY A 129 -1.25 2.64 13.09
CA GLY A 129 0.18 2.43 13.38
C GLY A 129 1.09 2.57 12.16
N VAL A 130 0.61 3.21 11.09
CA VAL A 130 1.38 3.52 9.89
C VAL A 130 1.98 4.92 10.03
N SER A 131 3.27 5.11 9.67
CA SER A 131 3.89 6.44 9.64
C SER A 131 3.26 7.31 8.56
N ASP A 132 3.02 8.56 8.94
CA ASP A 132 2.50 9.63 8.10
C ASP A 132 3.60 10.61 7.62
N ASP A 133 4.88 10.30 7.83
CA ASP A 133 6.01 11.19 7.56
C ASP A 133 6.15 11.55 6.06
N TYR A 134 5.65 10.68 5.18
CA TYR A 134 5.67 10.87 3.72
C TYR A 134 4.31 11.23 3.13
N LEU A 135 3.39 11.75 3.94
CA LEU A 135 2.17 12.37 3.45
C LEU A 135 2.45 13.81 3.01
N VAL A 136 2.31 14.06 1.71
CA VAL A 136 2.45 15.39 1.11
C VAL A 136 1.09 16.07 1.03
N TYR A 137 1.06 17.40 1.16
CA TYR A 137 -0.19 18.13 1.15
C TYR A 137 -0.28 19.05 -0.08
N ASP A 138 -1.45 19.00 -0.73
CA ASP A 138 -1.84 19.86 -1.86
C ASP A 138 -2.65 21.01 -1.28
N ASP A 139 -2.12 22.22 -1.34
CA ASP A 139 -2.73 23.46 -0.84
C ASP A 139 -3.49 24.26 -1.90
N ASP A 140 -3.58 23.71 -3.11
CA ASP A 140 -4.39 24.32 -4.15
C ASP A 140 -5.86 24.43 -3.70
N LYS A 141 -6.51 25.52 -4.08
CA LYS A 141 -7.95 25.74 -3.82
C LYS A 141 -8.85 24.65 -4.41
N ASP A 142 -8.39 23.98 -5.48
CA ASP A 142 -9.09 22.88 -6.15
C ASP A 142 -8.59 21.49 -5.68
N ALA A 143 -7.77 21.46 -4.62
CA ALA A 143 -7.27 20.21 -4.05
C ALA A 143 -8.42 19.33 -3.55
N ARG A 144 -8.43 18.06 -3.96
CA ARG A 144 -9.51 17.15 -3.60
C ARG A 144 -9.01 15.75 -3.27
N LEU A 145 -9.68 15.14 -2.32
CA LEU A 145 -9.51 13.72 -1.98
C LEU A 145 -10.35 12.86 -2.94
N GLY A 146 -9.84 11.71 -3.34
CA GLY A 146 -10.63 10.70 -4.01
C GLY A 146 -11.70 10.14 -3.06
N VAL A 147 -12.90 9.94 -3.58
CA VAL A 147 -14.03 9.39 -2.84
C VAL A 147 -14.58 8.17 -3.58
N TYR A 148 -15.00 7.17 -2.84
CA TYR A 148 -15.82 6.12 -3.41
C TYR A 148 -16.96 5.75 -2.48
N TYR A 149 -18.10 5.50 -3.10
CA TYR A 149 -19.30 5.03 -2.43
C TYR A 149 -19.35 3.51 -2.52
N TYR A 150 -19.45 2.86 -1.38
CA TYR A 150 -19.49 1.41 -1.30
C TYR A 150 -20.80 0.92 -0.72
N GLU A 151 -21.58 0.25 -1.54
CA GLU A 151 -22.81 -0.41 -1.14
C GLU A 151 -22.51 -1.87 -0.78
N ASN A 152 -22.77 -2.25 0.45
CA ASN A 152 -22.60 -3.61 0.90
C ASN A 152 -23.55 -4.56 0.16
N GLY A 153 -23.02 -5.72 -0.23
CA GLY A 153 -23.85 -6.79 -0.76
C GLY A 153 -24.68 -7.45 0.35
N ALA A 154 -25.92 -7.84 -0.01
CA ALA A 154 -26.76 -8.70 0.83
C ALA A 154 -27.44 -9.69 -0.11
N TYR A 155 -27.22 -11.00 0.11
CA TYR A 155 -27.75 -12.03 -0.79
C TYR A 155 -29.25 -11.81 -1.11
N PRO A 156 -29.63 -11.88 -2.39
CA PRO A 156 -28.83 -12.19 -3.59
C PRO A 156 -28.14 -10.98 -4.26
N ARG A 157 -28.20 -9.82 -3.65
CA ARG A 157 -27.66 -8.57 -4.20
C ARG A 157 -26.13 -8.53 -4.05
N LYS A 158 -25.42 -8.27 -5.16
CA LYS A 158 -23.97 -8.06 -5.16
C LYS A 158 -23.60 -6.68 -4.61
N PRO A 159 -22.39 -6.50 -4.04
CA PRO A 159 -21.90 -5.19 -3.66
C PRO A 159 -21.74 -4.29 -4.89
N ARG A 160 -21.81 -2.98 -4.67
CA ARG A 160 -21.64 -1.97 -5.72
C ARG A 160 -20.67 -0.89 -5.28
N ILE A 161 -19.84 -0.44 -6.21
CA ILE A 161 -18.90 0.66 -5.97
C ILE A 161 -19.15 1.75 -7.02
N VAL A 162 -19.16 3.00 -6.55
CA VAL A 162 -19.19 4.19 -7.41
C VAL A 162 -17.98 5.04 -7.05
N TYR A 163 -17.10 5.30 -8.03
CA TYR A 163 -15.89 6.09 -7.82
C TYR A 163 -16.09 7.55 -8.23
N ASP A 164 -15.61 8.46 -7.37
CA ASP A 164 -15.37 9.86 -7.67
C ASP A 164 -13.92 10.20 -7.33
N ARG A 165 -13.00 9.85 -8.26
CA ARG A 165 -11.54 9.96 -8.06
C ARG A 165 -10.82 10.62 -9.24
N LYS A 166 -11.50 11.47 -9.99
CA LYS A 166 -10.89 12.17 -11.12
C LYS A 166 -10.21 13.46 -10.63
N ASN A 167 -8.99 13.71 -11.10
CA ASN A 167 -8.20 14.90 -10.78
C ASN A 167 -8.02 15.13 -9.27
N THR A 168 -7.72 14.06 -8.54
CA THR A 168 -7.45 14.13 -7.10
C THR A 168 -6.01 14.57 -6.82
N SER A 169 -5.72 15.00 -5.61
CA SER A 169 -4.41 15.52 -5.20
C SER A 169 -3.27 14.53 -5.46
N ILE A 170 -3.52 13.21 -5.37
CA ILE A 170 -2.51 12.20 -5.67
C ILE A 170 -1.96 12.30 -7.11
N ASN A 171 -2.77 12.74 -8.07
CA ASN A 171 -2.34 12.89 -9.46
C ASN A 171 -1.28 14.00 -9.65
N LYS A 172 -1.10 14.86 -8.64
CA LYS A 172 -0.09 15.93 -8.61
C LYS A 172 1.17 15.51 -7.85
N LEU A 173 1.25 14.25 -7.35
CA LEU A 173 2.44 13.74 -6.70
C LEU A 173 3.56 13.60 -7.72
N THR A 174 4.74 14.13 -7.38
CA THR A 174 5.93 14.08 -8.21
C THR A 174 7.10 13.47 -7.43
N VAL A 175 8.16 13.11 -8.12
CA VAL A 175 9.39 12.60 -7.49
C VAL A 175 10.11 13.67 -6.66
N ASP A 176 9.85 14.94 -6.92
CA ASP A 176 10.43 16.08 -6.19
C ASP A 176 9.73 16.33 -4.85
N ASP A 177 8.59 15.69 -4.60
CA ASP A 177 7.84 15.83 -3.34
C ASP A 177 8.53 15.12 -2.16
N TYR A 178 9.54 14.27 -2.40
CA TYR A 178 10.26 13.52 -1.36
C TYR A 178 11.69 13.15 -1.79
N ASP A 179 12.55 12.86 -0.82
CA ASP A 179 13.96 12.49 -1.03
C ASP A 179 14.06 11.01 -1.46
N ASP A 180 14.89 10.72 -2.46
CA ASP A 180 15.21 9.36 -2.92
C ASP A 180 15.78 8.45 -1.82
N LYS A 181 16.25 9.03 -0.71
CA LYS A 181 16.71 8.31 0.45
C LYS A 181 15.67 7.33 1.00
N ILE A 182 14.37 7.61 0.84
CA ILE A 182 13.30 6.72 1.27
C ILE A 182 13.42 5.31 0.70
N TYR A 183 13.97 5.15 -0.52
CA TYR A 183 14.16 3.85 -1.14
C TYR A 183 15.34 3.07 -0.53
N SER A 184 16.36 3.78 -0.06
CA SER A 184 17.50 3.16 0.63
C SER A 184 17.18 2.79 2.07
N ASP A 185 16.28 3.52 2.70
CA ASP A 185 15.90 3.34 4.10
C ASP A 185 14.72 2.34 4.28
N THR A 186 14.27 1.75 3.19
CA THR A 186 13.17 0.79 3.17
C THR A 186 13.63 -0.60 2.74
N ARG A 187 13.10 -1.66 3.34
CA ARG A 187 13.36 -3.06 2.95
C ARG A 187 12.52 -3.49 1.76
N CYS A 188 11.25 -3.12 1.78
CA CYS A 188 10.29 -3.49 0.74
C CYS A 188 9.46 -2.27 0.34
N PHE A 189 9.34 -2.05 -0.96
CA PHE A 189 8.48 -1.02 -1.52
C PHE A 189 7.31 -1.66 -2.25
N HIS A 190 6.08 -1.20 -1.94
CA HIS A 190 4.85 -1.73 -2.50
C HIS A 190 4.04 -0.64 -3.20
N THR A 191 3.53 -0.94 -4.37
CA THR A 191 2.53 -0.15 -5.08
C THR A 191 1.62 -1.09 -5.86
N SER A 192 0.36 -0.72 -6.05
CA SER A 192 -0.59 -1.43 -6.88
C SER A 192 -1.19 -0.50 -7.94
N GLY A 193 -1.77 -1.05 -9.00
CA GLY A 193 -2.38 -0.26 -10.06
C GLY A 193 -2.79 -1.10 -11.24
#